data_bc9f14cb8f917d571f76fedab0f0ddde
#
_entry.id   bc9f14cb8f917d571f76fedab0f0ddde
#
_cell.length_a   1.000
_cell.length_b   1.000
_cell.length_c   1.000
_cell.angle_alpha   90.00
_cell.angle_beta   90.00
_cell.angle_gamma   90.00
#
_symmetry.space_group_name_H-M   'P 1'
#
loop_
_entity.id
_entity.type
_entity.pdbx_description
1 polymer ?
#
loop_
_entity_poly.entity_id
_entity_poly.type
_entity_poly.pdbx_seq_one_letter_code
_entity_poly.pdbx_strand_id
1 'polypeptide(L)'
;KGKLLTGNNILLREITGAHVIEMADGVNWAGRGELVFTSGVGFHDIDNEMKLLIETVAKNYAAGIVVEIGPYIKDVTQEWIDHAQKLNIPLMTLPYDVPITRIISEIYRNVYNTQEYQNSVEKFMKECLYEPSEEIQERAENFGFDSQRRHIALFLSPDEENGDLEHLMQAARQSLNLQRTIFTLVEKEGVVVIYDLPKTDQPLHEMVGKLRDDIESFYQIYHKDITISAGVGDLFESVTDLKDSATEARHALNMLHMCKRTGQYRMYEEMGIYQLL
;
A
#
# COMPACT_ATOMS: atom_id res chain seq x y z
N LYS A 1 1.49 27.57 -8.76
CA LYS A 1 1.19 26.12 -8.80
C LYS A 1 2.32 25.38 -8.11
N GLY A 2 2.00 24.42 -7.26
CA GLY A 2 2.99 23.50 -6.67
C GLY A 2 3.74 22.74 -7.77
N LYS A 3 5.00 22.38 -7.49
CA LYS A 3 5.84 21.60 -8.41
C LYS A 3 6.41 20.41 -7.68
N LEU A 4 6.38 19.23 -8.32
CA LEU A 4 7.14 18.06 -7.89
C LEU A 4 8.58 18.21 -8.42
N LEU A 5 9.57 18.10 -7.53
CA LEU A 5 10.98 18.25 -7.87
C LEU A 5 11.71 16.93 -7.93
N THR A 6 11.29 15.95 -7.11
CA THR A 6 11.89 14.61 -7.08
C THR A 6 10.81 13.55 -7.14
N GLY A 7 11.13 12.39 -7.66
CA GLY A 7 10.38 11.18 -7.46
C GLY A 7 9.19 10.96 -8.37
N ASN A 8 9.40 10.78 -9.67
CA ASN A 8 8.32 10.41 -10.60
C ASN A 8 7.63 9.07 -10.25
N ASN A 9 8.34 8.15 -9.57
CA ASN A 9 7.79 6.86 -9.11
C ASN A 9 7.07 6.97 -7.76
N ILE A 10 7.00 8.16 -7.16
CA ILE A 10 6.57 8.40 -5.78
C ILE A 10 5.12 8.89 -5.72
N LEU A 11 4.50 9.17 -6.85
CA LEU A 11 3.08 9.52 -6.95
C LEU A 11 2.13 8.40 -6.50
N LEU A 12 2.67 7.21 -6.20
CA LEU A 12 1.94 6.05 -5.72
C LEU A 12 2.02 5.87 -4.18
N ARG A 13 2.69 6.79 -3.46
CA ARG A 13 2.71 6.70 -1.98
C ARG A 13 1.36 7.11 -1.41
N GLU A 14 0.84 6.26 -0.56
CA GLU A 14 -0.37 6.57 0.20
C GLU A 14 -0.09 7.70 1.20
N ILE A 15 -0.98 8.70 1.24
CA ILE A 15 -0.92 9.77 2.22
C ILE A 15 -1.94 9.44 3.31
N THR A 16 -1.46 9.18 4.53
CA THR A 16 -2.29 8.85 5.70
C THR A 16 -2.61 10.07 6.58
N GLY A 17 -1.94 11.20 6.32
CA GLY A 17 -2.12 12.43 7.08
C GLY A 17 -1.20 13.55 6.59
N ALA A 18 -1.18 14.64 7.34
CA ALA A 18 -0.31 15.78 7.07
C ALA A 18 0.26 16.33 8.38
N HIS A 19 1.52 16.73 8.34
CA HIS A 19 2.21 17.31 9.49
C HIS A 19 2.93 18.62 9.10
N VAL A 20 2.88 19.64 9.97
CA VAL A 20 3.62 20.89 9.75
C VAL A 20 4.83 20.91 10.69
N ILE A 21 6.01 21.02 10.12
CA ILE A 21 7.28 21.06 10.88
C ILE A 21 8.00 22.36 10.57
N GLU A 22 8.07 23.23 11.57
CA GLU A 22 8.71 24.56 11.45
C GLU A 22 9.95 24.71 12.36
N MET A 23 10.32 23.65 13.07
CA MET A 23 11.49 23.65 13.96
C MET A 23 12.24 22.32 13.85
N ALA A 24 13.56 22.39 13.95
CA ALA A 24 14.43 21.21 13.87
C ALA A 24 14.08 20.13 14.92
N ASP A 25 13.66 20.51 16.11
CA ASP A 25 13.27 19.58 17.18
C ASP A 25 12.00 18.78 16.84
N GLY A 26 11.13 19.33 15.96
CA GLY A 26 9.89 18.68 15.52
C GLY A 26 10.09 17.64 14.42
N VAL A 27 11.28 17.53 13.84
CA VAL A 27 11.56 16.64 12.71
C VAL A 27 11.21 15.16 13.01
N ASN A 28 11.36 14.73 14.27
CA ASN A 28 11.06 13.35 14.68
C ASN A 28 9.56 13.06 14.83
N TRP A 29 8.67 14.04 14.68
CA TRP A 29 7.24 13.87 14.87
C TRP A 29 6.50 13.40 13.62
N ALA A 30 7.12 13.52 12.44
CA ALA A 30 6.51 13.01 11.21
C ALA A 30 6.34 11.49 11.27
N GLY A 31 5.11 11.04 11.15
CA GLY A 31 4.74 9.63 11.14
C GLY A 31 4.78 9.01 9.74
N ARG A 32 4.65 7.68 9.71
CA ARG A 32 4.57 6.91 8.47
C ARG A 32 3.38 7.37 7.61
N GLY A 33 3.63 7.61 6.32
CA GLY A 33 2.60 8.03 5.37
C GLY A 33 2.16 9.49 5.50
N GLU A 34 2.68 10.25 6.47
CA GLU A 34 2.34 11.68 6.58
C GLU A 34 3.08 12.51 5.53
N LEU A 35 2.37 13.47 4.93
CA LEU A 35 2.96 14.50 4.09
C LEU A 35 3.41 15.67 4.97
N VAL A 36 4.70 15.97 4.95
CA VAL A 36 5.30 17.01 5.81
C VAL A 36 5.32 18.34 5.08
N PHE A 37 4.80 19.39 5.72
CA PHE A 37 4.84 20.76 5.25
C PHE A 37 5.84 21.58 6.08
N THR A 38 6.61 22.44 5.42
CA THR A 38 7.49 23.41 6.09
C THR A 38 7.61 24.69 5.28
N SER A 39 7.63 25.83 6.00
CA SER A 39 7.99 27.14 5.45
C SER A 39 9.42 27.55 5.84
N GLY A 40 10.02 26.80 6.76
CA GLY A 40 11.34 27.09 7.34
C GLY A 40 11.36 28.27 8.30
N VAL A 41 10.21 28.75 8.77
CA VAL A 41 10.12 29.97 9.62
C VAL A 41 10.93 29.87 10.91
N GLY A 42 11.04 28.67 11.49
CA GLY A 42 11.79 28.43 12.72
C GLY A 42 13.16 27.79 12.50
N PHE A 43 13.61 27.65 11.26
CA PHE A 43 14.92 27.09 10.97
C PHE A 43 15.99 28.17 11.14
N HIS A 44 17.08 27.83 11.84
CA HIS A 44 18.23 28.71 12.05
C HIS A 44 19.31 28.47 10.99
N ASP A 45 19.55 27.22 10.66
CA ASP A 45 20.46 26.78 9.60
C ASP A 45 19.63 25.99 8.57
N ILE A 46 19.02 26.74 7.65
CA ILE A 46 18.04 26.20 6.71
C ILE A 46 18.63 25.00 5.92
N ASP A 47 19.88 25.09 5.48
CA ASP A 47 20.48 24.04 4.65
C ASP A 47 20.68 22.73 5.44
N ASN A 48 21.25 22.81 6.65
CA ASN A 48 21.48 21.62 7.46
C ASN A 48 20.17 21.07 8.04
N GLU A 49 19.24 21.92 8.42
CA GLU A 49 17.94 21.49 8.97
C GLU A 49 17.05 20.88 7.92
N MET A 50 17.07 21.37 6.68
CA MET A 50 16.37 20.73 5.55
C MET A 50 16.95 19.36 5.21
N LYS A 51 18.28 19.18 5.24
CA LYS A 51 18.90 17.87 5.05
C LYS A 51 18.47 16.89 6.16
N LEU A 52 18.50 17.33 7.41
CA LEU A 52 18.04 16.55 8.55
C LEU A 52 16.55 16.18 8.41
N LEU A 53 15.71 17.11 7.96
CA LEU A 53 14.30 16.85 7.69
C LEU A 53 14.12 15.77 6.61
N ILE A 54 14.85 15.85 5.50
CA ILE A 54 14.81 14.86 4.42
C ILE A 54 15.22 13.48 4.93
N GLU A 55 16.30 13.39 5.73
CA GLU A 55 16.77 12.13 6.31
C GLU A 55 15.76 11.53 7.28
N THR A 56 15.15 12.37 8.12
CA THR A 56 14.18 11.90 9.12
C THR A 56 12.87 11.46 8.47
N VAL A 57 12.39 12.20 7.47
CA VAL A 57 11.22 11.81 6.67
C VAL A 57 11.44 10.46 5.99
N ALA A 58 12.66 10.22 5.47
CA ALA A 58 13.03 8.94 4.90
C ALA A 58 13.03 7.82 5.93
N LYS A 59 13.65 8.06 7.10
CA LYS A 59 13.75 7.09 8.21
C LYS A 59 12.38 6.71 8.76
N ASN A 60 11.46 7.66 8.86
CA ASN A 60 10.13 7.49 9.43
C ASN A 60 9.10 7.02 8.37
N TYR A 61 9.54 6.76 7.14
CA TYR A 61 8.65 6.34 6.04
C TYR A 61 7.49 7.32 5.76
N ALA A 62 7.71 8.61 5.97
CA ALA A 62 6.72 9.62 5.65
C ALA A 62 6.51 9.74 4.13
N ALA A 63 5.38 10.26 3.69
CA ALA A 63 4.98 10.28 2.27
C ALA A 63 5.84 11.22 1.43
N GLY A 64 6.33 12.33 2.00
CA GLY A 64 7.15 13.31 1.30
C GLY A 64 7.20 14.65 2.02
N ILE A 65 7.84 15.63 1.38
CA ILE A 65 8.01 16.98 1.91
C ILE A 65 7.45 18.01 0.92
N VAL A 66 6.68 18.95 1.44
CA VAL A 66 6.19 20.14 0.73
C VAL A 66 6.84 21.38 1.33
N VAL A 67 7.67 22.05 0.55
CA VAL A 67 8.37 23.27 0.94
C VAL A 67 7.60 24.49 0.45
N GLU A 68 7.20 25.38 1.35
CA GLU A 68 6.61 26.66 0.98
C GLU A 68 7.69 27.65 0.55
N ILE A 69 7.58 28.09 -0.69
CA ILE A 69 8.49 29.10 -1.25
C ILE A 69 7.97 30.49 -0.95
N GLY A 70 8.70 31.22 -0.10
CA GLY A 70 8.24 32.51 0.41
C GLY A 70 9.29 33.32 1.16
N PRO A 71 8.92 33.94 2.30
CA PRO A 71 9.81 34.84 3.03
C PRO A 71 11.08 34.18 3.57
N TYR A 72 10.98 32.93 3.99
CA TYR A 72 12.04 32.20 4.69
C TYR A 72 12.87 31.36 3.72
N ILE A 73 12.22 30.50 2.93
CA ILE A 73 12.85 29.70 1.88
C ILE A 73 12.53 30.35 0.54
N LYS A 74 13.54 30.85 -0.17
CA LYS A 74 13.37 31.54 -1.46
C LYS A 74 13.30 30.59 -2.64
N ASP A 75 14.03 29.48 -2.55
CA ASP A 75 14.05 28.43 -3.57
C ASP A 75 14.57 27.12 -2.94
N VAL A 76 14.32 26.00 -3.62
CA VAL A 76 14.86 24.68 -3.24
C VAL A 76 16.20 24.50 -3.93
N THR A 77 17.25 24.26 -3.16
CA THR A 77 18.60 24.08 -3.69
C THR A 77 18.77 22.75 -4.42
N GLN A 78 19.69 22.70 -5.38
CA GLN A 78 20.01 21.46 -6.09
C GLN A 78 20.52 20.39 -5.11
N GLU A 79 21.22 20.78 -4.05
CA GLU A 79 21.72 19.89 -3.02
C GLU A 79 20.60 19.16 -2.27
N TRP A 80 19.50 19.86 -1.93
CA TRP A 80 18.32 19.24 -1.31
C TRP A 80 17.62 18.28 -2.27
N ILE A 81 17.53 18.65 -3.54
CA ILE A 81 16.95 17.80 -4.60
C ILE A 81 17.74 16.50 -4.72
N ASP A 82 19.07 16.59 -4.84
CA ASP A 82 19.96 15.44 -4.98
C ASP A 82 19.89 14.54 -3.73
N HIS A 83 19.82 15.17 -2.54
CA HIS A 83 19.70 14.43 -1.28
C HIS A 83 18.36 13.69 -1.17
N ALA A 84 17.26 14.35 -1.51
CA ALA A 84 15.94 13.74 -1.53
C ALA A 84 15.83 12.62 -2.57
N GLN A 85 16.44 12.78 -3.76
CA GLN A 85 16.50 11.73 -4.79
C GLN A 85 17.28 10.51 -4.30
N LYS A 86 18.43 10.72 -3.66
CA LYS A 86 19.26 9.63 -3.11
C LYS A 86 18.50 8.81 -2.06
N LEU A 87 17.66 9.45 -1.26
CA LEU A 87 16.84 8.82 -0.23
C LEU A 87 15.45 8.42 -0.73
N ASN A 88 15.18 8.63 -2.03
CA ASN A 88 13.90 8.33 -2.66
C ASN A 88 12.71 9.03 -1.98
N ILE A 89 12.88 10.30 -1.57
CA ILE A 89 11.83 11.11 -0.95
C ILE A 89 11.21 12.09 -1.93
N PRO A 90 9.86 12.16 -2.03
CA PRO A 90 9.16 13.20 -2.77
C PRO A 90 9.46 14.57 -2.17
N LEU A 91 10.00 15.46 -2.97
CA LEU A 91 10.17 16.86 -2.61
C LEU A 91 9.34 17.73 -3.54
N MET A 92 8.46 18.51 -2.97
CA MET A 92 7.52 19.38 -3.69
C MET A 92 7.67 20.81 -3.22
N THR A 93 7.32 21.76 -4.08
CA THR A 93 7.21 23.17 -3.69
C THR A 93 5.78 23.66 -3.74
N LEU A 94 5.46 24.58 -2.85
CA LEU A 94 4.17 25.28 -2.80
C LEU A 94 4.43 26.78 -2.67
N PRO A 95 3.75 27.66 -3.41
CA PRO A 95 3.82 29.10 -3.20
C PRO A 95 3.25 29.47 -1.82
N TYR A 96 3.90 30.41 -1.13
CA TYR A 96 3.54 30.85 0.23
C TYR A 96 2.14 31.48 0.34
N ASP A 97 1.59 32.00 -0.76
CA ASP A 97 0.24 32.56 -0.83
C ASP A 97 -0.88 31.50 -0.87
N VAL A 98 -0.51 30.22 -0.97
CA VAL A 98 -1.47 29.11 -0.92
C VAL A 98 -1.71 28.70 0.54
N PRO A 99 -2.94 28.79 1.06
CA PRO A 99 -3.22 28.41 2.45
C PRO A 99 -2.99 26.92 2.69
N ILE A 100 -1.92 26.57 3.42
CA ILE A 100 -1.61 25.15 3.77
C ILE A 100 -2.77 24.51 4.52
N THR A 101 -3.41 25.25 5.43
CA THR A 101 -4.54 24.75 6.22
C THR A 101 -5.66 24.17 5.37
N ARG A 102 -5.91 24.78 4.20
CA ARG A 102 -6.92 24.26 3.26
C ARG A 102 -6.47 22.92 2.65
N ILE A 103 -5.19 22.82 2.28
CA ILE A 103 -4.65 21.58 1.72
C ILE A 103 -4.67 20.47 2.78
N ILE A 104 -4.23 20.77 3.99
CA ILE A 104 -4.26 19.83 5.12
C ILE A 104 -5.69 19.36 5.41
N SER A 105 -6.65 20.28 5.44
CA SER A 105 -8.07 19.91 5.64
C SER A 105 -8.60 18.99 4.54
N GLU A 106 -8.22 19.22 3.28
CA GLU A 106 -8.59 18.34 2.17
C GLU A 106 -7.93 16.96 2.30
N ILE A 107 -6.65 16.91 2.69
CA ILE A 107 -5.95 15.64 2.94
C ILE A 107 -6.70 14.85 4.03
N TYR A 108 -6.95 15.44 5.19
CA TYR A 108 -7.63 14.74 6.27
C TYR A 108 -9.05 14.32 5.90
N ARG A 109 -9.79 15.15 5.17
CA ARG A 109 -11.13 14.77 4.70
C ARG A 109 -11.08 13.56 3.77
N ASN A 110 -10.14 13.52 2.83
CA ASN A 110 -9.99 12.39 1.92
C ASN A 110 -9.52 11.14 2.65
N VAL A 111 -8.53 11.28 3.55
CA VAL A 111 -8.03 10.17 4.39
C VAL A 111 -9.16 9.60 5.24
N TYR A 112 -9.95 10.46 5.92
CA TYR A 112 -11.07 10.02 6.76
C TYR A 112 -12.13 9.28 5.95
N ASN A 113 -12.57 9.84 4.83
CA ASN A 113 -13.56 9.19 3.96
C ASN A 113 -13.04 7.85 3.41
N THR A 114 -11.75 7.80 3.05
CA THR A 114 -11.11 6.56 2.60
C THR A 114 -11.05 5.55 3.73
N GLN A 115 -10.70 5.97 4.95
CA GLN A 115 -10.62 5.12 6.13
C GLN A 115 -11.98 4.54 6.51
N GLU A 116 -13.04 5.35 6.51
CA GLU A 116 -14.41 4.86 6.78
C GLU A 116 -14.84 3.82 5.73
N TYR A 117 -14.57 4.10 4.46
CA TYR A 117 -14.87 3.16 3.39
C TYR A 117 -14.08 1.86 3.57
N GLN A 118 -12.77 1.96 3.85
CA GLN A 118 -11.91 0.79 4.08
C GLN A 118 -12.34 -0.02 5.29
N ASN A 119 -12.72 0.63 6.40
CA ASN A 119 -13.26 -0.06 7.58
C ASN A 119 -14.55 -0.82 7.25
N SER A 120 -15.41 -0.23 6.41
CA SER A 120 -16.64 -0.89 5.95
C SER A 120 -16.36 -2.08 5.04
N VAL A 121 -15.39 -1.95 4.13
CA VAL A 121 -14.90 -3.05 3.26
C VAL A 121 -14.28 -4.16 4.10
N GLU A 122 -13.43 -3.82 5.07
CA GLU A 122 -12.79 -4.79 5.96
C GLU A 122 -13.83 -5.58 6.79
N LYS A 123 -14.82 -4.88 7.33
CA LYS A 123 -15.91 -5.51 8.06
C LYS A 123 -16.68 -6.48 7.15
N PHE A 124 -17.05 -6.02 5.95
CA PHE A 124 -17.74 -6.85 4.97
C PHE A 124 -16.89 -8.07 4.57
N MET A 125 -15.59 -7.90 4.36
CA MET A 125 -14.67 -8.99 4.06
C MET A 125 -14.62 -10.03 5.18
N LYS A 126 -14.58 -9.57 6.46
CA LYS A 126 -14.64 -10.48 7.62
C LYS A 126 -15.96 -11.26 7.66
N GLU A 127 -17.07 -10.62 7.37
CA GLU A 127 -18.37 -11.31 7.25
C GLU A 127 -18.33 -12.38 6.16
N CYS A 128 -17.80 -12.08 4.97
CA CYS A 128 -17.66 -13.06 3.87
C CYS A 128 -16.78 -14.26 4.24
N LEU A 129 -15.68 -14.02 4.96
CA LEU A 129 -14.72 -15.07 5.31
C LEU A 129 -15.16 -15.94 6.48
N TYR A 130 -15.82 -15.34 7.49
CA TYR A 130 -16.07 -16.03 8.75
C TYR A 130 -17.54 -16.32 9.03
N GLU A 131 -18.45 -15.51 8.51
CA GLU A 131 -19.89 -15.58 8.79
C GLU A 131 -20.72 -15.44 7.50
N PRO A 132 -20.47 -16.25 6.46
CA PRO A 132 -21.18 -16.11 5.18
C PRO A 132 -22.70 -16.33 5.36
N SER A 133 -23.49 -15.41 4.82
CA SER A 133 -24.95 -15.47 4.82
C SER A 133 -25.50 -15.21 3.40
N GLU A 134 -26.72 -15.62 3.10
CA GLU A 134 -27.34 -15.33 1.79
C GLU A 134 -27.46 -13.83 1.50
N GLU A 135 -27.60 -13.00 2.51
CA GLU A 135 -27.70 -11.53 2.39
C GLU A 135 -26.38 -10.88 1.95
N ILE A 136 -25.24 -11.59 2.10
CA ILE A 136 -23.93 -11.09 1.67
C ILE A 136 -23.89 -10.84 0.17
N GLN A 137 -24.55 -11.69 -0.62
CA GLN A 137 -24.53 -11.60 -2.07
C GLN A 137 -25.16 -10.28 -2.57
N GLU A 138 -26.28 -9.87 -2.01
CA GLU A 138 -26.94 -8.59 -2.35
C GLU A 138 -26.08 -7.38 -1.97
N ARG A 139 -25.30 -7.49 -0.90
CA ARG A 139 -24.44 -6.40 -0.40
C ARG A 139 -23.11 -6.32 -1.14
N ALA A 140 -22.64 -7.40 -1.73
CA ALA A 140 -21.33 -7.50 -2.37
C ALA A 140 -21.15 -6.49 -3.52
N GLU A 141 -22.21 -6.26 -4.31
CA GLU A 141 -22.20 -5.28 -5.40
C GLU A 141 -21.92 -3.86 -4.92
N ASN A 142 -22.43 -3.48 -3.73
CA ASN A 142 -22.18 -2.16 -3.13
C ASN A 142 -20.69 -1.94 -2.80
N PHE A 143 -19.94 -3.02 -2.62
CA PHE A 143 -18.49 -3.01 -2.38
C PHE A 143 -17.66 -3.28 -3.64
N GLY A 144 -18.31 -3.34 -4.82
CA GLY A 144 -17.63 -3.48 -6.11
C GLY A 144 -17.40 -4.91 -6.58
N PHE A 145 -18.00 -5.91 -5.89
CA PHE A 145 -17.97 -7.30 -6.36
C PHE A 145 -18.90 -7.45 -7.57
N ASP A 146 -18.39 -8.00 -8.66
CA ASP A 146 -19.15 -8.23 -9.90
C ASP A 146 -19.32 -9.74 -10.12
N SER A 147 -20.50 -10.27 -9.81
CA SER A 147 -20.84 -11.71 -9.96
C SER A 147 -20.79 -12.22 -11.41
N GLN A 148 -20.63 -11.34 -12.40
CA GLN A 148 -20.43 -11.73 -13.81
C GLN A 148 -18.95 -11.91 -14.19
N ARG A 149 -18.06 -11.74 -13.22
CA ARG A 149 -16.61 -11.90 -13.37
C ARG A 149 -16.11 -13.07 -12.55
N ARG A 150 -14.94 -13.56 -12.94
CA ARG A 150 -14.20 -14.53 -12.15
C ARG A 150 -13.25 -13.82 -11.21
N HIS A 151 -13.17 -14.33 -10.02
CA HIS A 151 -12.34 -13.83 -8.94
C HIS A 151 -11.38 -14.91 -8.47
N ILE A 152 -10.34 -14.48 -7.79
CA ILE A 152 -9.36 -15.38 -7.18
C ILE A 152 -8.94 -14.81 -5.83
N ALA A 153 -8.74 -15.67 -4.85
CA ALA A 153 -8.14 -15.29 -3.59
C ALA A 153 -6.64 -15.55 -3.61
N LEU A 154 -5.85 -14.58 -3.16
CA LEU A 154 -4.44 -14.76 -2.84
C LEU A 154 -4.25 -14.61 -1.34
N PHE A 155 -3.35 -15.40 -0.77
CA PHE A 155 -2.86 -15.21 0.58
C PHE A 155 -1.36 -14.94 0.52
N LEU A 156 -0.97 -13.71 0.88
CA LEU A 156 0.38 -13.19 0.75
C LEU A 156 1.07 -13.15 2.10
N SER A 157 2.34 -13.49 2.15
CA SER A 157 3.17 -13.35 3.36
C SER A 157 4.58 -12.89 2.98
N PRO A 158 5.19 -11.96 3.75
CA PRO A 158 6.62 -11.71 3.64
C PRO A 158 7.39 -12.96 4.09
N ASP A 159 8.51 -13.25 3.42
CA ASP A 159 9.36 -14.39 3.76
C ASP A 159 10.32 -14.08 4.94
N GLU A 160 9.99 -13.09 5.74
CA GLU A 160 10.70 -12.68 6.95
C GLU A 160 9.82 -12.90 8.19
N GLU A 161 10.43 -13.39 9.26
CA GLU A 161 9.74 -13.54 10.53
C GLU A 161 9.34 -12.17 11.09
N ASN A 162 8.06 -11.98 11.40
CA ASN A 162 7.46 -10.68 11.79
C ASN A 162 7.47 -9.57 10.71
N GLY A 163 7.35 -9.93 9.44
CA GLY A 163 7.22 -8.96 8.35
C GLY A 163 6.04 -7.98 8.55
N ASP A 164 6.17 -6.78 7.99
CA ASP A 164 5.18 -5.72 8.11
C ASP A 164 3.95 -5.99 7.22
N LEU A 165 2.93 -6.63 7.78
CA LEU A 165 1.71 -7.02 7.07
C LEU A 165 0.85 -5.82 6.65
N GLU A 166 0.84 -4.74 7.43
CA GLU A 166 0.14 -3.52 7.06
C GLU A 166 0.75 -2.89 5.81
N HIS A 167 2.09 -2.87 5.74
CA HIS A 167 2.76 -2.39 4.54
C HIS A 167 2.58 -3.35 3.35
N LEU A 168 2.54 -4.67 3.60
CA LEU A 168 2.23 -5.64 2.53
C LEU A 168 0.82 -5.41 1.97
N MET A 169 -0.16 -5.15 2.84
CA MET A 169 -1.51 -4.80 2.41
C MET A 169 -1.53 -3.51 1.58
N GLN A 170 -0.78 -2.48 1.99
CA GLN A 170 -0.66 -1.24 1.23
C GLN A 170 0.01 -1.48 -0.13
N ALA A 171 1.07 -2.28 -0.19
CA ALA A 171 1.74 -2.67 -1.43
C ALA A 171 0.78 -3.40 -2.38
N ALA A 172 -0.02 -4.34 -1.86
CA ALA A 172 -1.05 -5.02 -2.61
C ALA A 172 -2.10 -4.04 -3.17
N ARG A 173 -2.62 -3.14 -2.36
CA ARG A 173 -3.58 -2.12 -2.80
C ARG A 173 -3.00 -1.20 -3.89
N GLN A 174 -1.76 -0.77 -3.76
CA GLN A 174 -1.09 0.09 -4.74
C GLN A 174 -0.87 -0.63 -6.08
N SER A 175 -0.38 -1.86 -6.05
CA SER A 175 -0.19 -2.70 -7.23
C SER A 175 -1.52 -2.94 -7.98
N LEU A 176 -2.58 -3.14 -7.23
CA LEU A 176 -3.89 -3.53 -7.74
C LEU A 176 -4.78 -2.33 -8.13
N ASN A 177 -4.50 -1.10 -7.64
CA ASN A 177 -5.26 0.11 -8.01
C ASN A 177 -5.31 0.37 -9.52
N LEU A 178 -4.38 -0.20 -10.28
CA LEU A 178 -4.37 -0.15 -11.75
C LEU A 178 -5.27 -1.22 -12.39
N GLN A 179 -5.76 -2.23 -11.63
CA GLN A 179 -6.38 -3.43 -12.17
C GLN A 179 -7.64 -3.94 -11.41
N ARG A 180 -8.30 -3.11 -10.59
CA ARG A 180 -9.51 -3.48 -9.85
C ARG A 180 -9.32 -4.58 -8.78
N THR A 181 -8.62 -4.29 -7.73
CA THR A 181 -8.72 -5.05 -6.47
C THR A 181 -10.05 -4.79 -5.83
N ILE A 182 -10.69 -5.86 -5.40
CA ILE A 182 -11.96 -5.71 -4.71
C ILE A 182 -11.74 -5.61 -3.21
N PHE A 183 -10.96 -6.53 -2.62
CA PHE A 183 -10.80 -6.58 -1.16
C PHE A 183 -9.39 -6.96 -0.72
N THR A 184 -8.95 -6.38 0.38
CA THR A 184 -7.74 -6.77 1.12
C THR A 184 -8.04 -6.84 2.61
N LEU A 185 -7.48 -7.84 3.29
CA LEU A 185 -7.61 -8.01 4.74
C LEU A 185 -6.30 -8.52 5.34
N VAL A 186 -5.84 -7.86 6.40
CA VAL A 186 -4.71 -8.35 7.20
C VAL A 186 -5.21 -9.42 8.16
N GLU A 187 -4.55 -10.54 8.18
CA GLU A 187 -4.71 -11.63 9.14
C GLU A 187 -3.40 -11.86 9.91
N LYS A 188 -3.41 -12.77 10.87
CA LYS A 188 -2.25 -13.01 11.74
C LYS A 188 -0.96 -13.39 11.00
N GLU A 189 -1.08 -14.14 9.89
CA GLU A 189 0.06 -14.75 9.19
C GLU A 189 0.29 -14.18 7.80
N GLY A 190 -0.58 -13.25 7.34
CA GLY A 190 -0.49 -12.70 6.01
C GLY A 190 -1.63 -11.78 5.63
N VAL A 191 -1.73 -11.49 4.36
CA VAL A 191 -2.74 -10.61 3.77
C VAL A 191 -3.58 -11.40 2.77
N VAL A 192 -4.89 -11.45 3.00
CA VAL A 192 -5.85 -11.94 2.01
C VAL A 192 -6.10 -10.85 0.99
N VAL A 193 -6.03 -11.19 -0.28
CA VAL A 193 -6.33 -10.29 -1.41
C VAL A 193 -7.34 -10.98 -2.30
N ILE A 194 -8.46 -10.34 -2.59
CA ILE A 194 -9.42 -10.79 -3.59
C ILE A 194 -9.23 -9.98 -4.85
N TYR A 195 -8.93 -10.68 -5.92
CA TYR A 195 -8.60 -10.10 -7.21
C TYR A 195 -9.64 -10.41 -8.27
N ASP A 196 -10.14 -9.35 -8.93
CA ASP A 196 -11.06 -9.44 -10.06
C ASP A 196 -10.27 -9.68 -11.36
N LEU A 197 -10.44 -10.86 -11.95
CA LEU A 197 -9.70 -11.23 -13.14
C LEU A 197 -10.18 -10.44 -14.38
N PRO A 198 -9.26 -9.80 -15.11
CA PRO A 198 -9.59 -9.17 -16.37
C PRO A 198 -10.04 -10.19 -17.40
N LYS A 199 -10.94 -9.79 -18.30
CA LYS A 199 -11.31 -10.60 -19.47
C LYS A 199 -10.14 -10.56 -20.47
N THR A 200 -9.25 -11.53 -20.39
CA THR A 200 -8.05 -11.66 -21.24
C THR A 200 -7.78 -13.11 -21.56
N ASP A 201 -7.04 -13.36 -22.64
CA ASP A 201 -6.56 -14.68 -23.02
C ASP A 201 -5.22 -15.04 -22.34
N GLN A 202 -4.70 -14.19 -21.43
CA GLN A 202 -3.46 -14.49 -20.71
C GLN A 202 -3.66 -15.67 -19.75
N PRO A 203 -2.69 -16.59 -19.68
CA PRO A 203 -2.71 -17.67 -18.72
C PRO A 203 -2.76 -17.16 -17.27
N LEU A 204 -3.58 -17.79 -16.42
CA LEU A 204 -3.73 -17.39 -15.02
C LEU A 204 -2.40 -17.35 -14.28
N HIS A 205 -1.51 -18.31 -14.52
CA HIS A 205 -0.17 -18.37 -13.95
C HIS A 205 0.65 -17.11 -14.24
N GLU A 206 0.66 -16.64 -15.48
CA GLU A 206 1.40 -15.43 -15.84
C GLU A 206 0.83 -14.20 -15.14
N MET A 207 -0.49 -14.10 -15.04
CA MET A 207 -1.16 -13.00 -14.36
C MET A 207 -0.85 -12.97 -12.87
N VAL A 208 -0.94 -14.12 -12.19
CA VAL A 208 -0.62 -14.26 -10.76
C VAL A 208 0.85 -14.00 -10.49
N GLY A 209 1.74 -14.56 -11.31
CA GLY A 209 3.18 -14.32 -11.19
C GLY A 209 3.53 -12.84 -11.28
N LYS A 210 3.02 -12.16 -12.32
CA LYS A 210 3.21 -10.72 -12.49
C LYS A 210 2.64 -9.93 -11.33
N LEU A 211 1.43 -10.27 -10.87
CA LEU A 211 0.79 -9.59 -9.75
C LEU A 211 1.63 -9.69 -8.48
N ARG A 212 2.13 -10.89 -8.15
CA ARG A 212 3.03 -11.09 -7.00
C ARG A 212 4.30 -10.24 -7.14
N ASP A 213 4.93 -10.25 -8.32
CA ASP A 213 6.16 -9.49 -8.58
C ASP A 213 5.93 -7.98 -8.47
N ASP A 214 4.79 -7.49 -8.94
CA ASP A 214 4.40 -6.08 -8.80
C ASP A 214 4.20 -5.71 -7.32
N ILE A 215 3.50 -6.54 -6.53
CA ILE A 215 3.31 -6.34 -5.08
C ILE A 215 4.66 -6.37 -4.36
N GLU A 216 5.53 -7.34 -4.65
CA GLU A 216 6.87 -7.44 -4.08
C GLU A 216 7.69 -6.18 -4.36
N SER A 217 7.64 -5.67 -5.59
CA SER A 217 8.34 -4.44 -5.98
C SER A 217 7.89 -3.23 -5.15
N PHE A 218 6.59 -3.08 -4.88
CA PHE A 218 6.08 -2.03 -4.00
C PHE A 218 6.48 -2.25 -2.54
N TYR A 219 6.44 -3.49 -2.06
CA TYR A 219 6.85 -3.82 -0.70
C TYR A 219 8.34 -3.53 -0.46
N GLN A 220 9.20 -3.86 -1.44
CA GLN A 220 10.64 -3.67 -1.38
C GLN A 220 11.09 -2.19 -1.43
N ILE A 221 10.19 -1.25 -1.73
CA ILE A 221 10.49 0.18 -1.60
C ILE A 221 10.96 0.51 -0.18
N TYR A 222 10.40 -0.16 0.83
CA TYR A 222 10.70 0.06 2.25
C TYR A 222 11.39 -1.13 2.92
N HIS A 223 11.20 -2.34 2.39
CA HIS A 223 11.74 -3.60 2.92
C HIS A 223 12.65 -4.25 1.88
N LYS A 224 13.84 -3.64 1.69
CA LYS A 224 14.81 -4.12 0.71
C LYS A 224 15.18 -5.58 0.97
N ASP A 225 15.32 -6.33 -0.13
CA ASP A 225 15.76 -7.73 -0.14
C ASP A 225 14.78 -8.73 0.50
N ILE A 226 13.60 -8.29 0.96
CA ILE A 226 12.58 -9.20 1.48
C ILE A 226 11.68 -9.63 0.33
N THR A 227 11.58 -10.95 0.13
CA THR A 227 10.68 -11.56 -0.85
C THR A 227 9.30 -11.80 -0.28
N ILE A 228 8.32 -12.00 -1.16
CA ILE A 228 6.93 -12.30 -0.81
C ILE A 228 6.56 -13.65 -1.41
N SER A 229 6.01 -14.53 -0.57
CA SER A 229 5.37 -15.76 -1.04
C SER A 229 3.86 -15.61 -1.13
N ALA A 230 3.24 -16.32 -2.07
CA ALA A 230 1.80 -16.27 -2.29
C ALA A 230 1.20 -17.68 -2.44
N GLY A 231 0.13 -17.94 -1.73
CA GLY A 231 -0.79 -19.02 -2.05
C GLY A 231 -1.97 -18.48 -2.86
N VAL A 232 -2.51 -19.29 -3.74
CA VAL A 232 -3.57 -18.92 -4.67
C VAL A 232 -4.66 -19.97 -4.62
N GLY A 233 -5.89 -19.57 -4.29
CA GLY A 233 -7.06 -20.44 -4.27
C GLY A 233 -7.67 -20.66 -5.65
N ASP A 234 -8.69 -21.48 -5.71
CA ASP A 234 -9.42 -21.73 -6.93
C ASP A 234 -10.28 -20.53 -7.36
N LEU A 235 -10.62 -20.50 -8.64
CA LEU A 235 -11.45 -19.47 -9.24
C LEU A 235 -12.89 -19.53 -8.71
N PHE A 236 -13.50 -18.37 -8.47
CA PHE A 236 -14.89 -18.27 -8.05
C PHE A 236 -15.64 -17.11 -8.72
N GLU A 237 -16.96 -17.19 -8.76
CA GLU A 237 -17.85 -16.16 -9.31
C GLU A 237 -18.82 -15.64 -8.25
N SER A 238 -19.20 -16.46 -7.28
CA SER A 238 -20.05 -16.03 -6.16
C SER A 238 -19.24 -15.59 -4.95
N VAL A 239 -19.67 -14.52 -4.31
CA VAL A 239 -19.05 -14.05 -3.05
C VAL A 239 -19.18 -15.09 -1.92
N THR A 240 -20.13 -16.03 -2.01
CA THR A 240 -20.27 -17.14 -1.05
C THR A 240 -19.11 -18.12 -1.11
N ASP A 241 -18.45 -18.24 -2.26
CA ASP A 241 -17.31 -19.15 -2.48
C ASP A 241 -15.96 -18.51 -2.11
N LEU A 242 -15.97 -17.21 -1.79
CA LEU A 242 -14.79 -16.44 -1.40
C LEU A 242 -14.06 -17.08 -0.23
N LYS A 243 -14.80 -17.58 0.78
CA LYS A 243 -14.24 -18.26 1.96
C LYS A 243 -13.44 -19.50 1.58
N ASP A 244 -13.96 -20.30 0.67
CA ASP A 244 -13.32 -21.55 0.24
C ASP A 244 -12.03 -21.22 -0.54
N SER A 245 -12.10 -20.35 -1.53
CA SER A 245 -10.91 -19.89 -2.27
C SER A 245 -9.84 -19.25 -1.37
N ALA A 246 -10.23 -18.46 -0.37
CA ALA A 246 -9.28 -17.89 0.59
C ALA A 246 -8.64 -18.96 1.50
N THR A 247 -9.38 -19.99 1.86
CA THR A 247 -8.88 -21.13 2.64
C THR A 247 -7.87 -21.93 1.83
N GLU A 248 -8.18 -22.22 0.59
CA GLU A 248 -7.31 -22.88 -0.37
C GLU A 248 -6.01 -22.10 -0.60
N ALA A 249 -6.10 -20.76 -0.74
CA ALA A 249 -4.94 -19.90 -0.84
C ALA A 249 -4.02 -20.03 0.38
N ARG A 250 -4.57 -20.07 1.61
CA ARG A 250 -3.77 -20.30 2.83
C ARG A 250 -3.08 -21.66 2.82
N HIS A 251 -3.78 -22.72 2.40
CA HIS A 251 -3.19 -24.05 2.31
C HIS A 251 -2.03 -24.07 1.30
N ALA A 252 -2.20 -23.44 0.15
CA ALA A 252 -1.15 -23.35 -0.86
C ALA A 252 0.10 -22.59 -0.36
N LEU A 253 -0.07 -21.49 0.39
CA LEU A 253 1.04 -20.77 1.02
C LEU A 253 1.72 -21.62 2.09
N ASN A 254 0.95 -22.25 2.97
CA ASN A 254 1.50 -23.11 4.03
C ASN A 254 2.36 -24.22 3.45
N MET A 255 1.97 -24.77 2.30
CA MET A 255 2.77 -25.78 1.61
C MET A 255 4.11 -25.24 1.11
N LEU A 256 4.16 -24.00 0.61
CA LEU A 256 5.42 -23.35 0.26
C LEU A 256 6.34 -23.23 1.48
N HIS A 257 5.81 -22.77 2.60
CA HIS A 257 6.56 -22.60 3.85
C HIS A 257 7.06 -23.95 4.39
N MET A 258 6.23 -25.01 4.37
CA MET A 258 6.66 -26.37 4.75
C MET A 258 7.79 -26.88 3.86
N CYS A 259 7.77 -26.55 2.57
CA CYS A 259 8.83 -26.89 1.61
C CYS A 259 10.05 -25.96 1.69
N LYS A 260 10.04 -24.96 2.59
CA LYS A 260 11.08 -23.92 2.70
C LYS A 260 11.35 -23.19 1.37
N ARG A 261 10.30 -22.95 0.59
CA ARG A 261 10.37 -22.20 -0.64
C ARG A 261 9.91 -20.78 -0.39
N THR A 262 10.74 -19.81 -0.75
CA THR A 262 10.51 -18.37 -0.58
C THR A 262 10.48 -17.66 -1.94
N GLY A 263 9.85 -16.49 -1.99
CA GLY A 263 9.76 -15.66 -3.20
C GLY A 263 8.99 -16.34 -4.34
N GLN A 264 8.04 -17.21 -4.03
CA GLN A 264 7.29 -17.98 -5.02
C GLN A 264 5.79 -17.86 -4.77
N TYR A 265 5.01 -18.27 -5.77
CA TYR A 265 3.58 -18.53 -5.58
C TYR A 265 3.25 -19.98 -5.87
N ARG A 266 2.11 -20.45 -5.35
CA ARG A 266 1.58 -21.78 -5.62
C ARG A 266 0.06 -21.73 -5.78
N MET A 267 -0.42 -22.36 -6.84
CA MET A 267 -1.85 -22.59 -7.05
C MET A 267 -2.32 -23.78 -6.23
N TYR A 268 -3.51 -23.69 -5.63
CA TYR A 268 -4.10 -24.80 -4.88
C TYR A 268 -4.37 -26.02 -5.76
N GLU A 269 -4.86 -25.82 -6.99
CA GLU A 269 -5.10 -26.89 -7.97
C GLU A 269 -3.84 -27.72 -8.28
N GLU A 270 -2.64 -27.18 -8.08
CA GLU A 270 -1.37 -27.88 -8.30
C GLU A 270 -0.93 -28.74 -7.12
N MET A 271 -1.65 -28.69 -6.00
CA MET A 271 -1.27 -29.44 -4.80
C MET A 271 -1.50 -30.95 -4.92
N GLY A 272 -2.39 -31.38 -5.84
CA GLY A 272 -2.64 -32.78 -6.13
C GLY A 272 -3.01 -33.57 -4.85
N ILE A 273 -2.22 -34.61 -4.54
CA ILE A 273 -2.48 -35.50 -3.36
C ILE A 273 -2.43 -34.75 -2.02
N TYR A 274 -1.78 -33.59 -1.95
CA TYR A 274 -1.70 -32.77 -0.72
C TYR A 274 -3.01 -32.02 -0.42
N GLN A 275 -3.98 -32.01 -1.34
CA GLN A 275 -5.33 -31.49 -1.08
C GLN A 275 -6.13 -32.34 -0.10
N LEU A 276 -5.66 -33.59 0.16
CA LEU A 276 -6.34 -34.58 0.99
C LEU A 276 -5.80 -34.65 2.42
N LEU A 277 -4.76 -33.87 2.75
CA LEU A 277 -4.13 -33.78 4.07
C LEU A 277 -4.52 -32.49 4.78
#